data_0220074a648749aafb4671c8eb18c454
#
_entry.id   0220074a648749aafb4671c8eb18c454
#
_cell.length_a   1.000
_cell.length_b   1.000
_cell.length_c   1.000
_cell.angle_alpha   90.00
_cell.angle_beta   90.00
_cell.angle_gamma   90.00
#
_symmetry.space_group_name_H-M   'P 1'
#
loop_
_entity.id
_entity.type
_entity.pdbx_description
1 polymer ?
#
loop_
_entity_poly.entity_id
_entity_poly.type
_entity_poly.pdbx_seq_one_letter_code
_entity_poly.pdbx_strand_id
1 'polypeptide(L)'
;LEDEAAEAIVHVSLGDLRKAITALQVAASLSSTVTRDLIYETTATAPPEELHGYLLACKEDGFQPARRRLKGLLDKYGLAGTDMVNQLHRGLGEVAFLDEKQKLAVTEAMAETDFRMVEGGGEALQLDAMTATICSLIGK
;
A
#
# COMPACT_ATOMS: atom_id res chain seq x y z
N LEU A 1 -13.40 -13.09 -16.47
CA LEU A 1 -13.21 -12.54 -15.13
C LEU A 1 -12.97 -13.69 -14.12
N GLU A 2 -11.80 -13.71 -13.52
CA GLU A 2 -11.46 -14.72 -12.52
C GLU A 2 -12.07 -14.35 -11.16
N ASP A 3 -12.31 -15.35 -10.29
CA ASP A 3 -12.88 -15.11 -8.96
C ASP A 3 -12.01 -14.18 -8.11
N GLU A 4 -10.69 -14.36 -8.16
CA GLU A 4 -9.74 -13.49 -7.45
C GLU A 4 -9.78 -12.06 -7.99
N ALA A 5 -10.02 -11.89 -9.29
CA ALA A 5 -10.18 -10.56 -9.87
C ALA A 5 -11.47 -9.89 -9.39
N ALA A 6 -12.54 -10.65 -9.22
CA ALA A 6 -13.79 -10.11 -8.66
C ALA A 6 -13.58 -9.60 -7.24
N GLU A 7 -12.86 -10.34 -6.41
CA GLU A 7 -12.52 -9.91 -5.06
C GLU A 7 -11.64 -8.63 -5.08
N ALA A 8 -10.69 -8.56 -6.02
CA ALA A 8 -9.86 -7.38 -6.18
C ALA A 8 -10.69 -6.14 -6.54
N ILE A 9 -11.67 -6.30 -7.43
CA ILE A 9 -12.58 -5.21 -7.82
C ILE A 9 -13.34 -4.69 -6.60
N VAL A 10 -13.85 -5.59 -5.76
CA VAL A 10 -14.53 -5.20 -4.52
C VAL A 10 -13.59 -4.41 -3.61
N HIS A 11 -12.37 -4.87 -3.46
CA HIS A 11 -11.38 -4.20 -2.60
C HIS A 11 -11.01 -2.80 -3.11
N VAL A 12 -10.68 -2.67 -4.40
CA VAL A 12 -10.24 -1.38 -4.96
C VAL A 12 -11.36 -0.36 -5.07
N SER A 13 -12.60 -0.83 -5.18
CA SER A 13 -13.77 0.05 -5.35
C SER A 13 -14.26 0.67 -4.04
N LEU A 14 -13.88 0.11 -2.90
CA LEU A 14 -14.29 0.58 -1.57
C LEU A 14 -15.82 0.73 -1.45
N GLY A 15 -16.57 -0.19 -2.06
CA GLY A 15 -18.03 -0.18 -2.04
C GLY A 15 -18.70 0.76 -3.04
N ASP A 16 -17.92 1.43 -3.88
CA ASP A 16 -18.46 2.34 -4.91
C ASP A 16 -18.64 1.59 -6.22
N LEU A 17 -19.90 1.37 -6.61
CA LEU A 17 -20.24 0.64 -7.83
C LEU A 17 -19.65 1.30 -9.09
N ARG A 18 -19.62 2.61 -9.14
CA ARG A 18 -19.07 3.35 -10.28
C ARG A 18 -17.58 3.08 -10.45
N LYS A 19 -16.83 3.07 -9.34
CA LYS A 19 -15.41 2.70 -9.36
C LYS A 19 -15.21 1.25 -9.77
N ALA A 20 -16.06 0.33 -9.31
CA ALA A 20 -15.99 -1.07 -9.67
C ALA A 20 -16.18 -1.26 -11.18
N ILE A 21 -17.18 -0.61 -11.76
CA ILE A 21 -17.45 -0.68 -13.20
C ILE A 21 -16.29 -0.10 -14.00
N THR A 22 -15.76 1.05 -13.58
CA THR A 22 -14.61 1.69 -14.26
C THR A 22 -13.38 0.79 -14.22
N ALA A 23 -13.08 0.19 -13.07
CA ALA A 23 -11.94 -0.71 -12.92
C ALA A 23 -12.06 -1.92 -13.88
N LEU A 24 -13.25 -2.51 -13.93
CA LEU A 24 -13.51 -3.64 -14.83
C LEU A 24 -13.38 -3.23 -16.30
N GLN A 25 -13.91 -2.09 -16.68
CA GLN A 25 -13.84 -1.60 -18.05
C GLN A 25 -12.40 -1.33 -18.50
N VAL A 26 -11.60 -0.70 -17.66
CA VAL A 26 -10.18 -0.43 -17.95
C VAL A 26 -9.42 -1.75 -18.13
N ALA A 27 -9.57 -2.67 -17.20
CA ALA A 27 -8.88 -3.96 -17.27
C ALA A 27 -9.31 -4.76 -18.51
N ALA A 28 -10.60 -4.80 -18.82
CA ALA A 28 -11.14 -5.51 -19.97
C ALA A 28 -10.66 -4.92 -21.30
N SER A 29 -10.39 -3.61 -21.35
CA SER A 29 -9.86 -2.96 -22.56
C SER A 29 -8.39 -3.32 -22.81
N LEU A 30 -7.66 -3.74 -21.80
CA LEU A 30 -6.23 -4.06 -21.89
C LEU A 30 -5.96 -5.55 -22.10
N SER A 31 -6.87 -6.42 -21.72
CA SER A 31 -6.70 -7.86 -21.81
C SER A 31 -8.04 -8.57 -21.96
N SER A 32 -8.05 -9.68 -22.69
CA SER A 32 -9.22 -10.55 -22.81
C SER A 32 -9.51 -11.30 -21.51
N THR A 33 -8.49 -11.50 -20.67
CA THR A 33 -8.61 -12.14 -19.36
C THR A 33 -8.36 -11.10 -18.27
N VAL A 34 -9.34 -10.87 -17.41
CA VAL A 34 -9.20 -9.94 -16.30
C VAL A 34 -8.71 -10.70 -15.07
N THR A 35 -7.46 -10.45 -14.71
CA THR A 35 -6.79 -11.09 -13.55
C THR A 35 -6.76 -10.15 -12.35
N ARG A 36 -6.50 -10.71 -11.18
CA ARG A 36 -6.30 -9.97 -9.94
C ARG A 36 -5.18 -8.93 -10.08
N ASP A 37 -4.04 -9.33 -10.62
CA ASP A 37 -2.89 -8.43 -10.79
C ASP A 37 -3.23 -7.26 -11.71
N LEU A 38 -3.94 -7.52 -12.79
CA LEU A 38 -4.35 -6.47 -13.72
C LEU A 38 -5.24 -5.42 -13.06
N ILE A 39 -6.16 -5.85 -12.19
CA ILE A 39 -7.01 -4.92 -11.44
C ILE A 39 -6.17 -4.02 -10.53
N TYR A 40 -5.25 -4.59 -9.77
CA TYR A 40 -4.40 -3.79 -8.87
C TYR A 40 -3.48 -2.83 -9.63
N GLU A 41 -2.85 -3.30 -10.70
CA GLU A 41 -1.95 -2.47 -11.51
C GLU A 41 -2.69 -1.32 -12.21
N THR A 42 -3.88 -1.56 -12.71
CA THR A 42 -4.65 -0.53 -13.46
C THR A 42 -5.37 0.46 -12.54
N THR A 43 -5.52 0.15 -11.26
CA THR A 43 -6.20 1.02 -10.30
C THR A 43 -5.24 1.74 -9.34
N ALA A 44 -3.93 1.61 -9.57
CA ALA A 44 -2.90 2.17 -8.69
C ALA A 44 -3.16 1.80 -7.22
N THR A 45 -3.39 0.51 -6.97
CA THR A 45 -3.68 -0.03 -5.63
C THR A 45 -2.77 -1.22 -5.38
N ALA A 46 -2.14 -1.28 -4.22
CA ALA A 46 -1.34 -2.45 -3.83
C ALA A 46 -2.23 -3.47 -3.11
N PRO A 47 -2.03 -4.77 -3.38
CA PRO A 47 -2.74 -5.80 -2.63
C PRO A 47 -2.43 -5.74 -1.13
N PRO A 48 -3.39 -6.07 -0.25
CA PRO A 48 -3.16 -6.01 1.20
C PRO A 48 -1.96 -6.83 1.68
N GLU A 49 -1.73 -8.01 1.13
CA GLU A 49 -0.59 -8.85 1.51
C GLU A 49 0.75 -8.22 1.16
N GLU A 50 0.81 -7.40 0.12
CA GLU A 50 2.04 -6.68 -0.23
C GLU A 50 2.34 -5.57 0.78
N LEU A 51 1.31 -4.86 1.22
CA LEU A 51 1.44 -3.83 2.25
C LEU A 51 1.86 -4.43 3.58
N HIS A 52 1.24 -5.55 3.96
CA HIS A 52 1.61 -6.28 5.18
C HIS A 52 3.04 -6.81 5.07
N GLY A 53 3.46 -7.24 3.88
CA GLY A 53 4.82 -7.69 3.63
C GLY A 53 5.86 -6.60 3.83
N TYR A 54 5.55 -5.36 3.46
CA TYR A 54 6.42 -4.22 3.74
C TYR A 54 6.58 -4.01 5.26
N LEU A 55 5.47 -4.01 5.99
CA LEU A 55 5.52 -3.83 7.45
C LEU A 55 6.26 -5.00 8.13
N LEU A 56 6.07 -6.21 7.63
CA LEU A 56 6.81 -7.37 8.13
C LEU A 56 8.32 -7.23 7.88
N ALA A 57 8.72 -6.72 6.73
CA ALA A 57 10.12 -6.43 6.44
C ALA A 57 10.68 -5.39 7.41
N CYS A 58 9.92 -4.35 7.74
CA CYS A 58 10.33 -3.38 8.75
C CYS A 58 10.58 -4.05 10.11
N LYS A 59 9.73 -5.02 10.46
CA LYS A 59 9.84 -5.72 11.74
C LYS A 59 10.99 -6.73 11.78
N GLU A 60 11.13 -7.53 10.73
CA GLU A 60 12.01 -8.70 10.73
C GLU A 60 13.35 -8.49 10.02
N ASP A 61 13.36 -7.71 8.94
CA ASP A 61 14.49 -7.66 8.02
C ASP A 61 15.30 -6.35 8.08
N GLY A 62 14.73 -5.28 8.62
CA GLY A 62 15.40 -4.00 8.76
C GLY A 62 15.16 -3.03 7.62
N PHE A 63 15.87 -1.90 7.68
CA PHE A 63 15.62 -0.74 6.82
C PHE A 63 15.84 -1.01 5.34
N GLN A 64 16.98 -1.56 4.95
CA GLN A 64 17.29 -1.71 3.51
C GLN A 64 16.33 -2.66 2.78
N PRO A 65 16.03 -3.85 3.32
CA PRO A 65 15.03 -4.71 2.69
C PRO A 65 13.64 -4.07 2.63
N ALA A 66 13.21 -3.41 3.71
CA ALA A 66 11.92 -2.73 3.76
C ALA A 66 11.85 -1.59 2.74
N ARG A 67 12.91 -0.80 2.64
CA ARG A 67 13.03 0.29 1.67
C ARG A 67 12.92 -0.22 0.23
N ARG A 68 13.65 -1.28 -0.10
CA ARG A 68 13.58 -1.88 -1.43
C ARG A 68 12.19 -2.39 -1.74
N ARG A 69 11.55 -3.02 -0.77
CA ARG A 69 10.19 -3.53 -0.95
C ARG A 69 9.20 -2.41 -1.22
N LEU A 70 9.29 -1.30 -0.48
CA LEU A 70 8.43 -0.14 -0.68
C LEU A 70 8.60 0.43 -2.09
N LYS A 71 9.84 0.63 -2.53
CA LYS A 71 10.12 1.12 -3.88
C LYS A 71 9.57 0.20 -4.95
N GLY A 72 9.70 -1.10 -4.76
CA GLY A 72 9.14 -2.09 -5.68
C GLY A 72 7.64 -1.99 -5.81
N LEU A 73 6.94 -1.73 -4.70
CA LEU A 73 5.48 -1.55 -4.70
C LEU A 73 5.07 -0.28 -5.43
N LEU A 74 5.77 0.83 -5.19
CA LEU A 74 5.50 2.08 -5.90
C LEU A 74 5.65 1.90 -7.41
N ASP A 75 6.70 1.24 -7.84
CA ASP A 75 6.98 1.01 -9.26
C ASP A 75 5.99 0.03 -9.89
N LYS A 76 5.74 -1.09 -9.23
CA LYS A 76 4.87 -2.15 -9.77
C LYS A 76 3.42 -1.67 -9.96
N TYR A 77 2.88 -0.96 -8.97
CA TYR A 77 1.47 -0.56 -8.99
C TYR A 77 1.26 0.90 -9.38
N GLY A 78 2.34 1.62 -9.74
CA GLY A 78 2.24 3.00 -10.18
C GLY A 78 1.73 3.96 -9.11
N LEU A 79 2.18 3.76 -7.86
CA LEU A 79 1.69 4.53 -6.72
C LEU A 79 2.47 5.82 -6.52
N ALA A 80 1.76 6.91 -6.21
CA ALA A 80 2.37 8.07 -5.59
C ALA A 80 2.61 7.78 -4.11
N GLY A 81 3.56 8.50 -3.50
CA GLY A 81 3.89 8.30 -2.09
C GLY A 81 2.70 8.50 -1.15
N THR A 82 1.88 9.51 -1.41
CA THR A 82 0.68 9.79 -0.62
C THR A 82 -0.34 8.66 -0.73
N ASP A 83 -0.50 8.06 -1.91
CA ASP A 83 -1.38 6.91 -2.11
C ASP A 83 -0.91 5.72 -1.29
N MET A 84 0.40 5.48 -1.29
CA MET A 84 1.01 4.39 -0.52
C MET A 84 0.73 4.53 0.97
N VAL A 85 0.95 5.73 1.52
CA VAL A 85 0.71 5.99 2.94
C VAL A 85 -0.77 5.80 3.29
N ASN A 86 -1.66 6.29 2.45
CA ASN A 86 -3.10 6.15 2.68
C ASN A 86 -3.55 4.68 2.64
N GLN A 87 -3.00 3.90 1.72
CA GLN A 87 -3.33 2.47 1.62
C GLN A 87 -2.77 1.70 2.82
N LEU A 88 -1.55 2.00 3.25
CA LEU A 88 -0.99 1.42 4.48
C LEU A 88 -1.88 1.72 5.69
N HIS A 89 -2.33 2.95 5.82
CA HIS A 89 -3.20 3.35 6.92
C HIS A 89 -4.52 2.57 6.91
N ARG A 90 -5.16 2.46 5.76
CA ARG A 90 -6.44 1.73 5.66
C ARG A 90 -6.30 0.25 6.04
N GLY A 91 -5.17 -0.37 5.72
CA GLY A 91 -4.93 -1.78 5.99
C GLY A 91 -4.30 -2.09 7.35
N LEU A 92 -3.92 -1.05 8.11
CA LEU A 92 -3.13 -1.24 9.33
C LEU A 92 -3.87 -2.05 10.40
N GLY A 93 -5.16 -1.86 10.54
CA GLY A 93 -5.97 -2.57 11.53
C GLY A 93 -5.99 -4.08 11.35
N GLU A 94 -5.81 -4.55 10.11
CA GLU A 94 -5.81 -5.97 9.76
C GLU A 94 -4.47 -6.66 9.99
N VAL A 95 -3.42 -5.93 10.36
CA VAL A 95 -2.07 -6.49 10.53
C VAL A 95 -2.00 -7.27 11.84
N ALA A 96 -1.86 -8.61 11.72
CA ALA A 96 -1.93 -9.51 12.87
C ALA A 96 -0.68 -9.48 13.75
N PHE A 97 0.48 -9.15 13.19
CA PHE A 97 1.76 -9.22 13.92
C PHE A 97 2.13 -7.93 14.66
N LEU A 98 1.24 -6.92 14.67
CA LEU A 98 1.42 -5.68 15.43
C LEU A 98 0.39 -5.60 16.55
N ASP A 99 0.83 -5.21 17.74
CA ASP A 99 -0.10 -4.93 18.83
C ASP A 99 -0.70 -3.52 18.68
N GLU A 100 -1.66 -3.19 19.50
CA GLU A 100 -2.37 -1.91 19.43
C GLU A 100 -1.43 -0.72 19.61
N LYS A 101 -0.48 -0.81 20.54
CA LYS A 101 0.50 0.25 20.79
C LYS A 101 1.38 0.50 19.58
N GLN A 102 1.82 -0.57 18.91
CA GLN A 102 2.62 -0.47 17.69
C GLN A 102 1.80 0.14 16.56
N LYS A 103 0.54 -0.25 16.40
CA LYS A 103 -0.34 0.32 15.37
C LYS A 103 -0.53 1.82 15.57
N LEU A 104 -0.70 2.27 16.82
CA LEU A 104 -0.82 3.69 17.11
C LEU A 104 0.47 4.46 16.75
N ALA A 105 1.62 3.93 17.13
CA ALA A 105 2.90 4.54 16.82
C ALA A 105 3.17 4.62 15.31
N VAL A 106 2.84 3.55 14.57
CA VAL A 106 2.97 3.52 13.11
C VAL A 106 2.00 4.52 12.47
N THR A 107 0.79 4.64 12.99
CA THR A 107 -0.18 5.62 12.50
C THR A 107 0.36 7.05 12.61
N GLU A 108 0.99 7.39 13.73
CA GLU A 108 1.61 8.70 13.90
C GLU A 108 2.73 8.95 12.89
N ALA A 109 3.57 7.95 12.64
CA ALA A 109 4.63 8.05 11.65
C ALA A 109 4.07 8.27 10.25
N MET A 110 2.99 7.57 9.89
CA MET A 110 2.33 7.73 8.60
C MET A 110 1.70 9.11 8.43
N ALA A 111 1.04 9.61 9.47
CA ALA A 111 0.42 10.94 9.44
C ALA A 111 1.47 12.04 9.25
N GLU A 112 2.59 11.94 9.93
CA GLU A 112 3.70 12.88 9.80
C GLU A 112 4.28 12.86 8.38
N THR A 113 4.44 11.67 7.82
CA THR A 113 4.96 11.49 6.46
C THR A 113 4.04 12.11 5.44
N ASP A 114 2.74 11.83 5.54
CA ASP A 114 1.73 12.38 4.64
C ASP A 114 1.73 13.91 4.69
N PHE A 115 1.72 14.48 5.89
CA PHE A 115 1.76 15.92 6.09
C PHE A 115 2.98 16.55 5.42
N ARG A 116 4.16 15.98 5.64
CA ARG A 116 5.41 16.51 5.06
C ARG A 116 5.42 16.44 3.54
N MET A 117 4.89 15.36 2.96
CA MET A 117 4.80 15.24 1.50
C MET A 117 3.83 16.27 0.92
N VAL A 118 2.68 16.47 1.56
CA VAL A 118 1.69 17.47 1.12
C VAL A 118 2.26 18.89 1.22
N GLU A 119 3.06 19.17 2.25
CA GLU A 119 3.72 20.47 2.43
C GLU A 119 4.93 20.68 1.51
N GLY A 120 5.22 19.74 0.61
CA GLY A 120 6.29 19.89 -0.39
C GLY A 120 7.58 19.16 -0.09
N GLY A 121 7.62 18.32 0.95
CA GLY A 121 8.78 17.48 1.22
C GLY A 121 8.99 16.46 0.10
N GLY A 122 10.26 16.16 -0.22
CA GLY A 122 10.58 15.20 -1.27
C GLY A 122 10.03 13.81 -0.98
N GLU A 123 9.30 13.25 -1.93
CA GLU A 123 8.62 11.96 -1.76
C GLU A 123 9.57 10.85 -1.32
N ALA A 124 10.68 10.65 -2.05
CA ALA A 124 11.62 9.57 -1.75
C ALA A 124 12.22 9.72 -0.35
N LEU A 125 12.62 10.93 0.03
CA LEU A 125 13.20 11.21 1.33
C LEU A 125 12.20 10.97 2.46
N GLN A 126 10.97 11.43 2.29
CA GLN A 126 9.94 11.27 3.32
C GLN A 126 9.54 9.81 3.51
N LEU A 127 9.45 9.03 2.42
CA LEU A 127 9.15 7.60 2.51
C LEU A 127 10.31 6.82 3.14
N ASP A 128 11.55 7.19 2.83
CA ASP A 128 12.72 6.58 3.49
C ASP A 128 12.72 6.91 5.00
N ALA A 129 12.41 8.14 5.36
CA ALA A 129 12.29 8.55 6.76
C ALA A 129 11.18 7.80 7.48
N MET A 130 10.04 7.62 6.84
CA MET A 130 8.93 6.81 7.36
C MET A 130 9.39 5.37 7.63
N THR A 131 10.06 4.77 6.65
CA THR A 131 10.56 3.39 6.78
C THR A 131 11.53 3.27 7.95
N ALA A 132 12.46 4.22 8.08
CA ALA A 132 13.40 4.24 9.20
C ALA A 132 12.67 4.36 10.54
N THR A 133 11.68 5.22 10.63
CA THR A 133 10.88 5.41 11.84
C THR A 133 10.10 4.15 12.20
N ILE A 134 9.43 3.55 11.22
CA ILE A 134 8.66 2.32 11.44
C ILE A 134 9.58 1.19 11.90
N CYS A 135 10.73 1.01 11.25
CA CYS A 135 11.71 0.00 11.66
C CYS A 135 12.16 0.21 13.12
N SER A 136 12.35 1.46 13.52
CA SER A 136 12.69 1.81 14.90
C SER A 136 11.58 1.47 15.90
N LEU A 137 10.31 1.66 15.48
CA LEU A 137 9.16 1.45 16.36
C LEU A 137 8.79 -0.01 16.54
N ILE A 138 8.88 -0.82 15.48
CA ILE A 138 8.41 -2.21 15.49
C ILE A 138 9.51 -3.24 15.26
N GLY A 139 10.70 -2.82 14.89
CA GLY A 139 11.82 -3.70 14.58
C GLY A 139 12.33 -4.47 15.80
N LYS A 140 12.96 -5.59 15.51
CA LYS A 140 13.62 -6.42 16.53
C LYS A 140 14.93 -5.81 17.01
#